data_e7e7997a0334d4500a295cb990826f62
#
_entry.id   e7e7997a0334d4500a295cb990826f62
#
_cell.length_a   1.000
_cell.length_b   1.000
_cell.length_c   1.000
_cell.angle_alpha   90.00
_cell.angle_beta   90.00
_cell.angle_gamma   90.00
#
_symmetry.space_group_name_H-M   'P 1'
#
loop_
_entity.id
_entity.type
_entity.pdbx_description
1 polymer ?
#
loop_
_entity_poly.entity_id
_entity_poly.type
_entity_poly.pdbx_seq_one_letter_code
_entity_poly.pdbx_strand_id
1 'polypeptide(L)'
;MEKVYDVIGVENPIMDFAVSIDRLPKTDSMSVMHDYLWQSGGNASSAIAALARLGAKCSMLGVVGTDEFGIFCRDDMVRHGVDVSHLYTQE
;
A
#
# COMPACT_ATOMS: atom_id res chain seq x y z
N MET A 1 -17.72 26.35 2.41
CA MET A 1 -16.29 25.98 2.39
C MET A 1 -16.06 24.97 1.29
N GLU A 2 -15.08 25.23 0.46
CA GLU A 2 -14.75 24.33 -0.64
C GLU A 2 -13.95 23.13 -0.11
N LYS A 3 -14.29 21.93 -0.56
CA LYS A 3 -13.56 20.72 -0.19
C LYS A 3 -12.25 20.62 -0.99
N VAL A 4 -11.15 20.34 -0.30
CA VAL A 4 -9.87 20.01 -0.95
C VAL A 4 -9.84 18.55 -1.37
N TYR A 5 -10.35 17.66 -0.51
CA TYR A 5 -10.42 16.23 -0.75
C TYR A 5 -11.85 15.72 -0.63
N ASP A 6 -12.16 14.69 -1.41
CA ASP A 6 -13.42 13.94 -1.25
C ASP A 6 -13.28 12.95 -0.10
N VAL A 7 -12.12 12.29 0.02
CA VAL A 7 -11.86 11.27 1.03
C VAL A 7 -10.43 11.36 1.52
N ILE A 8 -10.25 11.18 2.82
CA ILE A 8 -8.93 11.06 3.45
C ILE A 8 -8.87 9.70 4.12
N GLY A 9 -7.91 8.87 3.73
CA GLY A 9 -7.61 7.62 4.40
C GLY A 9 -6.66 7.84 5.57
N VAL A 10 -6.88 7.13 6.67
CA VAL A 10 -6.02 7.19 7.85
C VAL A 10 -5.51 5.80 8.15
N GLU A 11 -4.28 5.54 7.76
CA GLU A 11 -3.64 4.23 7.93
C GLU A 11 -2.17 4.33 7.58
N ASN A 12 -1.38 3.45 8.13
CA ASN A 12 -0.01 3.27 7.66
C ASN A 12 -0.04 2.25 6.52
N PRO A 13 0.24 2.66 5.28
CA PRO A 13 0.27 1.72 4.16
C PRO A 13 1.31 0.63 4.39
N ILE A 14 1.02 -0.55 3.89
CA ILE A 14 1.92 -1.70 4.00
C ILE A 14 2.26 -2.25 2.62
N MET A 15 3.37 -2.97 2.55
CA MET A 15 3.76 -3.70 1.35
C MET A 15 3.57 -5.19 1.61
N ASP A 16 2.82 -5.84 0.73
CA ASP A 16 2.61 -7.28 0.77
C ASP A 16 3.61 -7.97 -0.14
N PHE A 17 4.16 -9.05 0.35
CA PHE A 17 5.02 -9.94 -0.42
C PHE A 17 4.22 -11.20 -0.73
N ALA A 18 3.63 -11.24 -1.91
CA ALA A 18 2.83 -12.38 -2.36
C ALA A 18 3.73 -13.38 -3.07
N VAL A 19 3.60 -14.64 -2.70
CA VAL A 19 4.43 -15.72 -3.27
C VAL A 19 3.57 -16.83 -3.83
N SER A 20 4.05 -17.45 -4.91
CA SER A 20 3.43 -18.63 -5.50
C SER A 20 4.20 -19.86 -5.06
N ILE A 21 3.50 -20.80 -4.44
CA ILE A 21 4.06 -22.07 -3.95
C ILE A 21 3.16 -23.22 -4.38
N ASP A 22 3.70 -24.43 -4.44
CA ASP A 22 2.90 -25.62 -4.81
C ASP A 22 1.92 -26.01 -3.71
N ARG A 23 2.34 -25.88 -2.47
CA ARG A 23 1.54 -26.24 -1.30
C ARG A 23 2.03 -25.51 -0.07
N LEU A 24 1.16 -25.32 0.90
CA LEU A 24 1.57 -24.80 2.21
C LEU A 24 2.54 -25.78 2.87
N PRO A 25 3.66 -25.31 3.39
CA PRO A 25 4.60 -26.19 4.07
C PRO A 25 3.99 -26.74 5.36
N LYS A 26 4.29 -28.01 5.64
CA LYS A 26 3.96 -28.63 6.93
C LYS A 26 4.95 -28.15 7.98
N THR A 27 4.65 -28.42 9.26
CA THR A 27 5.57 -28.14 10.35
C THR A 27 6.95 -28.72 10.06
N ASP A 28 7.99 -27.93 10.30
CA ASP A 28 9.40 -28.31 10.09
C ASP A 28 9.72 -28.74 8.64
N SER A 29 9.00 -28.17 7.66
CA SER A 29 9.25 -28.42 6.25
C SER A 29 9.35 -27.11 5.47
N MET A 30 9.64 -27.23 4.19
CA MET A 30 9.79 -26.08 3.28
C MET A 30 8.97 -26.30 2.03
N SER A 31 8.56 -25.18 1.42
CA SER A 31 8.03 -25.18 0.06
C SER A 31 8.87 -24.22 -0.77
N VAL A 32 9.04 -24.57 -2.05
CA VAL A 32 9.78 -23.74 -2.99
C VAL A 32 8.87 -22.64 -3.51
N MET A 33 9.38 -21.42 -3.51
CA MET A 33 8.71 -20.29 -4.12
C MET A 33 9.04 -20.27 -5.61
N HIS A 34 8.01 -20.29 -6.45
CA HIS A 34 8.17 -20.27 -7.92
C HIS A 34 8.14 -18.85 -8.47
N ASP A 35 7.40 -17.97 -7.84
CA ASP A 35 7.26 -16.58 -8.27
C ASP A 35 6.86 -15.73 -7.09
N TYR A 36 7.04 -14.42 -7.22
CA TYR A 36 6.67 -13.49 -6.18
C TYR A 36 6.25 -12.15 -6.77
N LEU A 37 5.53 -11.38 -5.97
CA LEU A 37 5.06 -10.05 -6.34
C LEU A 37 5.03 -9.16 -5.10
N TRP A 38 5.56 -7.96 -5.24
CA TRP A 38 5.38 -6.89 -4.26
C TRP A 38 4.14 -6.10 -4.65
N GLN A 39 3.24 -5.91 -3.70
CA GLN A 39 2.04 -5.11 -3.92
C GLN A 39 1.68 -4.35 -2.65
N SER A 40 1.04 -3.20 -2.82
CA SER A 40 0.55 -2.43 -1.70
C SER A 40 -0.64 -3.13 -1.06
N GLY A 41 -0.71 -3.04 0.26
CA GLY A 41 -1.80 -3.61 1.04
C GLY A 41 -2.32 -2.61 2.07
N GLY A 42 -3.20 -3.10 2.92
CA GLY A 42 -3.89 -2.30 3.92
C GLY A 42 -5.32 -1.99 3.50
N ASN A 43 -6.23 -1.99 4.46
CA ASN A 43 -7.66 -1.81 4.17
C ASN A 43 -7.96 -0.41 3.65
N ALA A 44 -7.54 0.61 4.38
CA ALA A 44 -7.77 2.00 3.97
C ALA A 44 -6.95 2.34 2.73
N SER A 45 -5.71 1.88 2.65
CA SER A 45 -4.83 2.16 1.52
C SER A 45 -5.42 1.62 0.21
N SER A 46 -5.92 0.39 0.23
CA SER A 46 -6.56 -0.22 -0.95
C SER A 46 -7.83 0.50 -1.35
N ALA A 47 -8.66 0.88 -0.38
CA ALA A 47 -9.89 1.62 -0.65
C ALA A 47 -9.60 3.00 -1.25
N ILE A 48 -8.62 3.71 -0.71
CA ILE A 48 -8.22 5.04 -1.18
C ILE A 48 -7.64 4.96 -2.60
N ALA A 49 -6.82 3.96 -2.88
CA ALA A 49 -6.29 3.75 -4.22
C ALA A 49 -7.41 3.51 -5.24
N ALA A 50 -8.39 2.68 -4.88
CA ALA A 50 -9.54 2.41 -5.74
C ALA A 50 -10.37 3.66 -5.98
N LEU A 51 -10.65 4.45 -4.94
CA LEU A 51 -11.41 5.69 -5.07
C LEU A 51 -10.70 6.71 -5.95
N ALA A 52 -9.38 6.85 -5.80
CA ALA A 52 -8.59 7.75 -6.62
C ALA A 52 -8.65 7.33 -8.10
N ARG A 53 -8.61 6.03 -8.39
CA ARG A 53 -8.76 5.50 -9.74
C ARG A 53 -10.15 5.79 -10.33
N LEU A 54 -11.16 5.89 -9.47
CA LEU A 54 -12.52 6.24 -9.90
C LEU A 54 -12.74 7.75 -10.04
N GLY A 55 -11.72 8.56 -9.80
CA GLY A 55 -11.77 10.00 -10.01
C GLY A 55 -11.97 10.83 -8.75
N ALA A 56 -12.04 10.24 -7.57
CA ALA A 56 -12.15 10.98 -6.33
C ALA A 56 -10.82 11.67 -5.99
N LYS A 57 -10.92 12.84 -5.35
CA LYS A 57 -9.73 13.52 -4.82
C LYS A 57 -9.42 12.95 -3.44
N CYS A 58 -8.34 12.18 -3.36
CA CYS A 58 -8.00 11.42 -2.16
C CYS A 58 -6.65 11.84 -1.61
N SER A 59 -6.54 11.79 -0.29
CA SER A 59 -5.29 11.93 0.43
C SER A 59 -5.14 10.78 1.42
N MET A 60 -3.90 10.51 1.81
CA MET A 60 -3.57 9.48 2.79
C MET A 60 -2.82 10.13 3.94
N LEU A 61 -3.36 9.98 5.15
CA LEU A 61 -2.70 10.42 6.39
C LEU A 61 -2.12 9.19 7.09
N GLY A 62 -0.82 9.12 7.20
CA GLY A 62 -0.16 7.99 7.83
C GLY A 62 1.35 8.13 7.82
N VAL A 63 2.03 7.04 8.14
CA VAL A 63 3.48 6.99 8.21
C VAL A 63 3.98 5.76 7.46
N VAL A 64 5.06 5.94 6.71
CA VAL A 64 5.80 4.84 6.07
C VAL A 64 7.27 4.93 6.49
N GLY A 65 8.00 3.83 6.33
CA GLY A 65 9.43 3.83 6.61
C GLY A 65 10.24 4.58 5.57
N THR A 66 11.52 4.78 5.88
CA THR A 66 12.48 5.39 4.96
C THR A 66 13.19 4.33 4.11
N ASP A 67 12.86 3.07 4.31
CA ASP A 67 13.44 1.93 3.58
C ASP A 67 12.75 1.73 2.21
N GLU A 68 13.18 0.70 1.50
CA GLU A 68 12.63 0.38 0.18
C GLU A 68 11.12 0.07 0.21
N PHE A 69 10.63 -0.48 1.32
CA PHE A 69 9.20 -0.79 1.47
C PHE A 69 8.37 0.48 1.62
N GLY A 70 8.89 1.44 2.39
CA GLY A 70 8.23 2.74 2.53
C GLY A 70 8.19 3.52 1.22
N ILE A 71 9.29 3.51 0.48
CA ILE A 71 9.37 4.12 -0.85
C ILE A 71 8.36 3.46 -1.80
N PHE A 72 8.30 2.12 -1.79
CA PHE A 72 7.35 1.38 -2.60
C PHE A 72 5.90 1.79 -2.32
N CYS A 73 5.53 1.87 -1.04
CA CYS A 73 4.17 2.25 -0.64
C CYS A 73 3.82 3.66 -1.10
N ARG A 74 4.73 4.61 -0.93
CA ARG A 74 4.53 6.00 -1.37
C ARG A 74 4.37 6.08 -2.88
N ASP A 75 5.28 5.45 -3.62
CA ASP A 75 5.27 5.48 -5.08
C ASP A 75 4.00 4.84 -5.64
N ASP A 76 3.53 3.77 -5.02
CA ASP A 76 2.29 3.12 -5.43
C ASP A 76 1.08 4.02 -5.22
N MET A 77 1.01 4.73 -4.11
CA MET A 77 -0.06 5.71 -3.86
C MET A 77 -0.04 6.81 -4.93
N VAL A 78 1.13 7.36 -5.24
CA VAL A 78 1.28 8.38 -6.29
C VAL A 78 0.81 7.83 -7.64
N ARG A 79 1.18 6.61 -7.96
CA ARG A 79 0.80 5.97 -9.23
C ARG A 79 -0.71 5.84 -9.36
N HIS A 80 -1.42 5.66 -8.26
CA HIS A 80 -2.89 5.58 -8.26
C HIS A 80 -3.58 6.94 -8.23
N GLY A 81 -2.82 8.03 -8.10
CA GLY A 81 -3.37 9.38 -8.09
C GLY A 81 -3.73 9.91 -6.71
N VAL A 82 -3.21 9.30 -5.66
CA VAL A 82 -3.43 9.74 -4.27
C VAL A 82 -2.45 10.84 -3.92
N ASP A 83 -2.92 11.90 -3.25
CA ASP A 83 -2.05 12.93 -2.70
C ASP A 83 -1.33 12.39 -1.47
N VAL A 84 -0.01 12.37 -1.50
CA VAL A 84 0.84 11.83 -0.43
C VAL A 84 1.51 12.90 0.41
N SER A 85 1.04 14.15 0.32
CA SER A 85 1.63 15.25 1.09
C SER A 85 1.47 15.09 2.60
N HIS A 86 0.51 14.27 3.04
CA HIS A 86 0.27 13.96 4.45
C HIS A 86 0.72 12.54 4.83
N LEU A 87 1.47 11.90 3.96
CA LEU A 87 2.08 10.60 4.22
C LEU A 87 3.53 10.87 4.65
N TYR A 88 3.77 10.76 5.94
CA TYR A 88 5.06 11.10 6.54
C TYR A 88 5.99 9.91 6.56
N THR A 89 7.29 10.16 6.71
CA THR A 89 8.30 9.10 6.82
C THR A 89 8.88 9.07 8.22
N GLN A 90 9.20 7.88 8.68
CA GLN A 90 9.84 7.67 9.98
C GLN A 90 10.80 6.48 9.87
N GLU A 91 11.98 6.62 10.48
CA GLU A 91 12.94 5.53 10.57
C GLU A 91 12.49 4.43 11.53
#